data_65a623d57ce8aac26fd02a2dcb896c0c
#
_entry.id   65a623d57ce8aac26fd02a2dcb896c0c
#
_cell.length_a   1.000
_cell.length_b   1.000
_cell.length_c   1.000
_cell.angle_alpha   90.00
_cell.angle_beta   90.00
_cell.angle_gamma   90.00
#
_symmetry.space_group_name_H-M   'P 1'
#
loop_
_entity.id
_entity.type
_entity.pdbx_description
1 polymer ?
#
loop_
_entity_poly.entity_id
_entity_poly.type
_entity_poly.pdbx_seq_one_letter_code
_entity_poly.pdbx_strand_id
1 'polypeptide(L)'
;LTNFDLTALWQYHAAGAGLTTVGLFEQAETAASGIVDLGTDGVIRRFVEKPCPDQLFPNYLVNAGIYACDPEIVDWIGAGAPQDFGHDVFPLLLRANERLLGFHLSGQLLGTDTPERYRNTLARVESGSFELAPAPP
;
A
#
# COMPACT_ATOMS: atom_id res chain seq x y z
N LEU A 1 -7.50 3.37 9.92
CA LEU A 1 -8.21 4.61 9.60
C LEU A 1 -7.34 5.47 8.68
N THR A 2 -7.92 6.01 7.60
CA THR A 2 -7.20 6.87 6.65
C THR A 2 -8.08 7.98 6.12
N ASN A 3 -7.46 9.07 5.65
CA ASN A 3 -8.08 10.15 4.88
C ASN A 3 -7.52 10.24 3.45
N PHE A 4 -6.92 9.17 2.95
CA PHE A 4 -6.45 9.09 1.57
C PHE A 4 -7.59 9.22 0.56
N ASP A 5 -7.32 9.85 -0.59
CA ASP A 5 -8.24 9.89 -1.71
C ASP A 5 -8.23 8.54 -2.47
N LEU A 6 -9.14 7.65 -2.07
CA LEU A 6 -9.30 6.34 -2.69
C LEU A 6 -9.93 6.43 -4.09
N THR A 7 -10.65 7.51 -4.39
CA THR A 7 -11.18 7.77 -5.72
C THR A 7 -10.05 8.04 -6.71
N ALA A 8 -9.06 8.85 -6.31
CA ALA A 8 -7.88 9.09 -7.12
C ALA A 8 -7.04 7.81 -7.36
N LEU A 9 -6.89 6.96 -6.33
CA LEU A 9 -6.25 5.64 -6.48
C LEU A 9 -6.97 4.79 -7.53
N TRP A 10 -8.29 4.71 -7.44
CA TRP A 10 -9.10 3.95 -8.39
C TRP A 10 -9.02 4.50 -9.82
N GLN A 11 -9.11 5.82 -9.99
CA GLN A 11 -8.99 6.46 -11.30
C GLN A 11 -7.61 6.23 -11.93
N TYR A 12 -6.56 6.29 -11.12
CA TYR A 12 -5.20 5.99 -11.57
C TYR A 12 -5.07 4.52 -12.03
N HIS A 13 -5.62 3.58 -11.24
CA HIS A 13 -5.64 2.17 -11.60
C HIS A 13 -6.41 1.93 -12.90
N ALA A 14 -7.63 2.47 -13.03
CA ALA A 14 -8.46 2.31 -14.22
C ALA A 14 -7.85 2.93 -15.50
N ALA A 15 -7.04 3.97 -15.36
CA ALA A 15 -6.31 4.57 -16.49
C ALA A 15 -4.99 3.85 -16.80
N GLY A 16 -4.47 3.08 -15.85
CA GLY A 16 -3.22 2.32 -15.98
C GLY A 16 -3.42 1.00 -16.72
N ALA A 17 -2.31 0.40 -17.15
CA ALA A 17 -2.30 -0.93 -17.75
C ALA A 17 -1.58 -1.93 -16.83
N GLY A 18 -1.97 -1.99 -15.56
CA GLY A 18 -1.39 -2.87 -14.55
C GLY A 18 -2.47 -3.69 -13.86
N LEU A 19 -2.19 -4.95 -13.59
CA LEU A 19 -3.08 -5.87 -12.89
C LEU A 19 -3.45 -5.39 -11.48
N THR A 20 -2.52 -4.66 -10.84
CA THR A 20 -2.70 -4.15 -9.48
C THR A 20 -2.01 -2.80 -9.32
N THR A 21 -2.65 -1.90 -8.59
CA THR A 21 -2.06 -0.65 -8.10
C THR A 21 -1.98 -0.68 -6.58
N VAL A 22 -0.78 -0.54 -6.06
CA VAL A 22 -0.49 -0.47 -4.62
C VAL A 22 -0.53 0.98 -4.17
N GLY A 23 -1.33 1.28 -3.16
CA GLY A 23 -1.30 2.55 -2.47
C GLY A 23 -0.02 2.68 -1.64
N LEU A 24 0.73 3.74 -1.86
CA LEU A 24 2.03 4.00 -1.25
C LEU A 24 2.01 5.34 -0.51
N PHE A 25 2.77 5.45 0.58
CA PHE A 25 2.91 6.70 1.32
C PHE A 25 4.30 6.83 1.94
N GLU A 26 4.63 8.02 2.40
CA GLU A 26 5.90 8.28 3.09
C GLU A 26 5.77 7.99 4.58
N GLN A 27 6.67 7.18 5.12
CA GLN A 27 6.78 6.90 6.54
C GLN A 27 8.22 6.62 6.93
N ALA A 28 8.67 7.17 8.05
CA ALA A 28 10.03 6.98 8.53
C ALA A 28 10.26 5.60 9.16
N GLU A 29 9.24 5.02 9.81
CA GLU A 29 9.32 3.70 10.44
C GLU A 29 8.76 2.61 9.52
N THR A 30 9.63 1.73 9.06
CA THR A 30 9.33 0.71 8.05
C THR A 30 9.35 -0.73 8.53
N ALA A 31 9.84 -0.96 9.77
CA ALA A 31 10.09 -2.32 10.27
C ALA A 31 8.87 -3.27 10.26
N ALA A 32 7.65 -2.73 10.20
CA ALA A 32 6.41 -3.51 10.19
C ALA A 32 5.64 -3.45 8.85
N SER A 33 6.23 -2.86 7.81
CA SER A 33 5.55 -2.58 6.54
C SER A 33 6.42 -2.98 5.35
N GLY A 34 5.79 -3.22 4.21
CA GLY A 34 6.51 -3.40 2.94
C GLY A 34 7.08 -2.07 2.43
N ILE A 35 8.29 -2.10 1.89
CA ILE A 35 8.92 -0.97 1.22
C ILE A 35 8.98 -1.18 -0.29
N VAL A 36 8.85 -0.09 -1.03
CA VAL A 36 8.70 -0.11 -2.48
C VAL A 36 9.66 0.86 -3.15
N ASP A 37 10.36 0.37 -4.18
CA ASP A 37 11.07 1.20 -5.16
C ASP A 37 10.13 1.49 -6.34
N LEU A 38 9.72 2.75 -6.47
CA LEU A 38 8.80 3.21 -7.49
C LEU A 38 9.55 3.93 -8.60
N GLY A 39 9.44 3.42 -9.81
CA GLY A 39 9.95 4.10 -11.00
C GLY A 39 9.20 5.39 -11.34
N THR A 40 9.82 6.28 -12.08
CA THR A 40 9.22 7.55 -12.53
C THR A 40 8.03 7.36 -13.48
N ASP A 41 7.87 6.17 -14.02
CA ASP A 41 6.73 5.73 -14.84
C ASP A 41 5.58 5.13 -14.03
N GLY A 42 5.66 5.19 -12.69
CA GLY A 42 4.66 4.64 -11.78
C GLY A 42 4.67 3.12 -11.65
N VAL A 43 5.69 2.44 -12.21
CA VAL A 43 5.84 0.98 -12.09
C VAL A 43 6.73 0.64 -10.90
N ILE A 44 6.27 -0.28 -10.06
CA ILE A 44 7.05 -0.82 -8.95
C ILE A 44 8.16 -1.71 -9.50
N ARG A 45 9.40 -1.39 -9.15
CA ARG A 45 10.61 -2.12 -9.56
C ARG A 45 11.03 -3.15 -8.51
N ARG A 46 10.77 -2.83 -7.25
CA ARG A 46 11.14 -3.67 -6.12
C ARG A 46 10.11 -3.54 -5.01
N PHE A 47 9.76 -4.66 -4.41
CA PHE A 47 8.90 -4.75 -3.22
C PHE A 47 9.59 -5.65 -2.21
N VAL A 48 9.72 -5.19 -0.96
CA VAL A 48 10.29 -6.00 0.14
C VAL A 48 9.36 -5.86 1.34
N GLU A 49 8.71 -6.96 1.72
CA GLU A 49 7.85 -7.00 2.90
C GLU A 49 8.69 -7.13 4.17
N LYS A 50 8.43 -6.27 5.17
CA LYS A 50 9.12 -6.23 6.46
C LYS A 50 10.65 -6.35 6.33
N PRO A 51 11.30 -5.37 5.70
CA PRO A 51 12.71 -5.47 5.34
C PRO A 51 13.61 -5.57 6.57
N CYS A 52 14.65 -6.40 6.47
CA CYS A 52 15.79 -6.33 7.38
C CYS A 52 16.65 -5.08 7.06
N PRO A 53 17.50 -4.61 7.98
CA PRO A 53 18.30 -3.39 7.77
C PRO A 53 19.17 -3.38 6.52
N ASP A 54 19.66 -4.55 6.11
CA ASP A 54 20.48 -4.75 4.90
C ASP A 54 19.66 -4.78 3.60
N GLN A 55 18.34 -4.85 3.69
CA GLN A 55 17.42 -4.83 2.55
C GLN A 55 16.87 -3.43 2.24
N LEU A 56 17.18 -2.44 3.08
CA LEU A 56 16.77 -1.06 2.87
C LEU A 56 17.46 -0.47 1.64
N PHE A 57 16.76 0.41 0.94
CA PHE A 57 17.28 1.15 -0.22
C PHE A 57 16.82 2.62 -0.14
N PRO A 58 17.54 3.56 -0.81
CA PRO A 58 17.18 4.98 -0.78
C PRO A 58 15.81 5.25 -1.44
N ASN A 59 15.14 6.30 -0.99
CA ASN A 59 13.90 6.83 -1.59
C ASN A 59 12.76 5.82 -1.67
N TYR A 60 12.67 4.90 -0.71
CA TYR A 60 11.55 3.97 -0.65
C TYR A 60 10.24 4.67 -0.25
N LEU A 61 9.13 4.15 -0.76
CA LEU A 61 7.79 4.39 -0.27
C LEU A 61 7.30 3.18 0.52
N VAL A 62 6.32 3.38 1.38
CA VAL A 62 5.77 2.34 2.25
C VAL A 62 4.42 1.88 1.72
N ASN A 63 4.20 0.57 1.73
CA ASN A 63 2.92 -0.05 1.41
C ASN A 63 1.85 0.36 2.42
N ALA A 64 0.79 1.01 1.96
CA ALA A 64 -0.34 1.45 2.78
C ALA A 64 -1.33 0.32 3.13
N GLY A 65 -1.16 -0.88 2.54
CA GLY A 65 -2.11 -1.97 2.69
C GLY A 65 -3.45 -1.73 1.99
N ILE A 66 -3.47 -0.85 0.99
CA ILE A 66 -4.64 -0.49 0.19
C ILE A 66 -4.29 -0.74 -1.27
N TYR A 67 -5.14 -1.50 -1.96
CA TYR A 67 -4.89 -1.94 -3.33
C TYR A 67 -6.12 -1.72 -4.20
N ALA A 68 -5.90 -1.32 -5.45
CA ALA A 68 -6.88 -1.43 -6.52
C ALA A 68 -6.42 -2.53 -7.47
N CYS A 69 -7.29 -3.50 -7.75
CA CYS A 69 -6.92 -4.69 -8.51
C CYS A 69 -7.97 -4.98 -9.59
N ASP A 70 -7.51 -5.47 -10.72
CA ASP A 70 -8.38 -6.13 -11.68
C ASP A 70 -8.83 -7.50 -11.16
N PRO A 71 -10.00 -8.01 -11.56
CA PRO A 71 -10.50 -9.30 -11.09
C PRO A 71 -9.55 -10.47 -11.35
N GLU A 72 -8.74 -10.40 -12.38
CA GLU A 72 -7.76 -11.41 -12.79
C GLU A 72 -6.66 -11.62 -11.73
N ILE A 73 -6.54 -10.74 -10.74
CA ILE A 73 -5.62 -10.93 -9.61
C ILE A 73 -5.87 -12.23 -8.86
N VAL A 74 -7.12 -12.73 -8.88
CA VAL A 74 -7.48 -13.98 -8.20
C VAL A 74 -6.78 -15.21 -8.78
N ASP A 75 -6.39 -15.16 -10.05
CA ASP A 75 -5.66 -16.23 -10.73
C ASP A 75 -4.21 -16.37 -10.21
N TRP A 76 -3.71 -15.30 -9.56
CA TRP A 76 -2.39 -15.26 -8.94
C TRP A 76 -2.39 -15.68 -7.48
N ILE A 77 -3.58 -15.87 -6.90
CA ILE A 77 -3.74 -16.33 -5.52
C ILE A 77 -3.89 -17.86 -5.51
N GLY A 78 -2.91 -18.54 -4.97
CA GLY A 78 -2.91 -20.00 -4.90
C GLY A 78 -4.05 -20.55 -4.05
N ALA A 79 -4.64 -21.67 -4.48
CA ALA A 79 -5.67 -22.36 -3.73
C ALA A 79 -5.09 -23.11 -2.53
N GLY A 80 -5.79 -23.12 -1.40
CA GLY A 80 -5.62 -24.08 -0.31
C GLY A 80 -4.78 -23.61 0.88
N ALA A 81 -4.01 -22.55 0.79
CA ALA A 81 -3.30 -21.94 1.93
C ALA A 81 -3.55 -20.44 1.99
N PRO A 82 -3.62 -19.83 3.18
CA PRO A 82 -3.63 -18.39 3.30
C PRO A 82 -2.40 -17.78 2.62
N GLN A 83 -2.59 -16.74 1.84
CA GLN A 83 -1.52 -15.98 1.17
C GLN A 83 -1.57 -14.51 1.58
N ASP A 84 -0.39 -13.90 1.66
CA ASP A 84 -0.22 -12.49 1.93
C ASP A 84 0.20 -11.77 0.65
N PHE A 85 -0.43 -10.62 0.37
CA PHE A 85 -0.11 -9.84 -0.83
C PHE A 85 1.35 -9.43 -0.89
N GLY A 86 1.90 -8.95 0.23
CA GLY A 86 3.28 -8.48 0.28
C GLY A 86 4.32 -9.60 0.22
N HIS A 87 4.05 -10.72 0.89
CA HIS A 87 4.98 -11.86 0.95
C HIS A 87 4.89 -12.77 -0.28
N ASP A 88 3.69 -12.99 -0.79
CA ASP A 88 3.45 -14.04 -1.79
C ASP A 88 3.11 -13.47 -3.17
N VAL A 89 2.07 -12.63 -3.25
CA VAL A 89 1.48 -12.23 -4.54
C VAL A 89 2.35 -11.19 -5.26
N PHE A 90 2.72 -10.09 -4.62
CA PHE A 90 3.52 -9.05 -5.30
C PHE A 90 4.90 -9.53 -5.74
N PRO A 91 5.66 -10.29 -4.94
CA PRO A 91 6.90 -10.88 -5.43
C PRO A 91 6.70 -11.86 -6.59
N LEU A 92 5.57 -12.58 -6.64
CA LEU A 92 5.24 -13.46 -7.75
C LEU A 92 4.98 -12.66 -9.03
N LEU A 93 4.16 -11.59 -8.95
CA LEU A 93 3.89 -10.69 -10.08
C LEU A 93 5.19 -10.08 -10.63
N LEU A 94 6.05 -9.57 -9.74
CA LEU A 94 7.34 -8.98 -10.15
C LEU A 94 8.25 -10.01 -10.84
N ARG A 95 8.31 -11.25 -10.35
CA ARG A 95 9.09 -12.33 -11.00
C ARG A 95 8.53 -12.72 -12.36
N ALA A 96 7.22 -12.62 -12.55
CA ALA A 96 6.56 -12.89 -13.83
C ALA A 96 6.64 -11.71 -14.81
N ASN A 97 7.26 -10.58 -14.42
CA ASN A 97 7.30 -9.32 -15.15
C ASN A 97 5.90 -8.70 -15.40
N GLU A 98 4.92 -9.02 -14.54
CA GLU A 98 3.64 -8.35 -14.55
C GLU A 98 3.79 -6.90 -14.06
N ARG A 99 2.98 -6.00 -14.64
CA ARG A 99 3.01 -4.59 -14.27
C ARG A 99 2.30 -4.38 -12.93
N LEU A 100 3.09 -4.21 -11.89
CA LEU A 100 2.64 -3.77 -10.59
C LEU A 100 2.80 -2.25 -10.51
N LEU A 101 1.69 -1.52 -10.38
CA LEU A 101 1.70 -0.06 -10.30
C LEU A 101 1.76 0.40 -8.85
N GLY A 102 2.35 1.57 -8.63
CA GLY A 102 2.33 2.27 -7.35
C GLY A 102 1.69 3.65 -7.49
N PHE A 103 0.84 4.00 -6.53
CA PHE A 103 0.21 5.31 -6.45
C PHE A 103 0.53 5.96 -5.11
N HIS A 104 1.14 7.15 -5.16
CA HIS A 104 1.48 7.90 -3.96
C HIS A 104 0.23 8.54 -3.35
N LEU A 105 -0.14 8.09 -2.16
CA LEU A 105 -1.27 8.57 -1.39
C LEU A 105 -0.85 9.73 -0.50
N SER A 106 -1.49 10.87 -0.64
CA SER A 106 -1.30 12.03 0.23
C SER A 106 -2.31 11.99 1.37
N GLY A 107 -1.84 12.12 2.60
CA GLY A 107 -2.71 12.10 3.79
C GLY A 107 -2.10 11.33 4.95
N GLN A 108 -2.96 10.77 5.78
CA GLN A 108 -2.58 10.05 6.99
C GLN A 108 -3.16 8.64 7.02
N LEU A 109 -2.36 7.69 7.49
CA LEU A 109 -2.78 6.34 7.82
C LEU A 109 -2.57 6.09 9.31
N LEU A 110 -3.62 5.78 10.04
CA LEU A 110 -3.60 5.48 11.47
C LEU A 110 -3.93 4.00 11.69
N GLY A 111 -3.02 3.28 12.34
CA GLY A 111 -3.21 1.86 12.68
C GLY A 111 -4.27 1.68 13.76
N THR A 112 -5.06 0.61 13.64
CA THR A 112 -6.09 0.21 14.63
C THR A 112 -6.01 -1.28 14.97
N ASP A 113 -4.94 -1.93 14.55
CA ASP A 113 -4.71 -3.37 14.59
C ASP A 113 -4.22 -3.87 15.96
N THR A 114 -3.76 -2.97 16.84
CA THR A 114 -3.42 -3.29 18.23
C THR A 114 -4.17 -2.39 19.20
N PRO A 115 -4.38 -2.82 20.48
CA PRO A 115 -5.03 -1.98 21.48
C PRO A 115 -4.32 -0.64 21.74
N GLU A 116 -3.01 -0.60 21.60
CA GLU A 116 -2.21 0.62 21.75
C GLU A 116 -2.45 1.56 20.56
N ARG A 117 -2.30 1.06 19.32
CA ARG A 117 -2.55 1.83 18.10
C ARG A 117 -3.97 2.35 18.04
N TYR A 118 -4.95 1.53 18.42
CA TYR A 118 -6.34 1.95 18.50
C TYR A 118 -6.54 3.14 19.45
N ARG A 119 -5.98 3.07 20.68
CA ARG A 119 -6.07 4.18 21.66
C ARG A 119 -5.41 5.45 21.12
N ASN A 120 -4.25 5.32 20.50
CA ASN A 120 -3.53 6.46 19.91
C ASN A 120 -4.32 7.07 18.75
N THR A 121 -4.94 6.25 17.92
CA THR A 121 -5.81 6.69 16.81
C THR A 121 -7.03 7.42 17.36
N LEU A 122 -7.70 6.87 18.39
CA LEU A 122 -8.86 7.50 19.01
C LEU A 122 -8.49 8.89 19.57
N ALA A 123 -7.40 8.99 20.31
CA ALA A 123 -6.94 10.27 20.86
C ALA A 123 -6.65 11.32 19.77
N ARG A 124 -6.11 10.90 18.62
CA ARG A 124 -5.88 11.81 17.46
C ARG A 124 -7.16 12.28 16.81
N VAL A 125 -8.18 11.43 16.72
CA VAL A 125 -9.51 11.81 16.23
C VAL A 125 -10.19 12.75 17.19
N GLU A 126 -10.20 12.46 18.49
CA GLU A 126 -10.82 13.29 19.54
C GLU A 126 -10.16 14.66 19.67
N SER A 127 -8.85 14.75 19.48
CA SER A 127 -8.12 16.04 19.50
C SER A 127 -8.25 16.85 18.22
N GLY A 128 -8.90 16.32 17.16
CA GLY A 128 -9.00 16.99 15.85
C GLY A 128 -7.67 16.98 15.07
N SER A 129 -6.66 16.23 15.50
CA SER A 129 -5.39 16.10 14.75
C SER A 129 -5.46 15.10 13.58
N PHE A 130 -6.63 14.48 13.40
CA PHE A 130 -6.96 13.68 12.22
C PHE A 130 -8.29 14.18 11.64
N GLU A 131 -8.23 14.70 10.42
CA GLU A 131 -9.41 15.15 9.68
C GLU A 131 -9.77 14.10 8.61
N LEU A 132 -11.03 13.69 8.59
CA LEU A 132 -11.53 12.84 7.50
C LEU A 132 -11.55 13.65 6.20
N ALA A 133 -11.22 13.00 5.09
CA ALA A 133 -11.45 13.58 3.78
C ALA A 133 -12.94 13.95 3.63
N PRO A 134 -13.25 15.10 3.01
CA PRO A 134 -14.65 15.43 2.74
C PRO A 134 -15.29 14.33 1.91
N ALA A 135 -16.56 14.02 2.20
CA ALA A 135 -17.30 13.07 1.38
C ALA A 135 -17.30 13.54 -0.09
N PRO A 136 -17.11 12.66 -1.06
CA PRO A 136 -17.22 13.02 -2.47
C PRO A 136 -18.63 13.58 -2.73
N PRO A 137 -18.76 14.54 -3.64
CA PRO A 137 -20.02 15.17 -3.99
C PRO A 137 -21.02 14.19 -4.60
#